data_32764d0e9b39793e8744e39617db0a6a
#
_entry.id   32764d0e9b39793e8744e39617db0a6a
#
_cell.length_a   1.000
_cell.length_b   1.000
_cell.length_c   1.000
_cell.angle_alpha   90.00
_cell.angle_beta   90.00
_cell.angle_gamma   90.00
#
_symmetry.space_group_name_H-M   'P 1'
#
loop_
_entity.id
_entity.type
_entity.pdbx_description
1 polymer ?
#
loop_
_entity_poly.entity_id
_entity_poly.type
_entity_poly.pdbx_seq_one_letter_code
_entity_poly.pdbx_strand_id
1 'polypeptide(L)'
;MNPQILIEQDGRVLRVKFNRTQYNGVSDSMAGVLAETVLKAHETSDCVVLSSIGPDFCTGRIRDAANPPSPEAYSRRPEYDNIFNSYKALRSCQVPVIGVIEGRCMGFGTAIASLCDVSFASDQATFNIPEIAHNVMPTMVMSAVYDRMNRNAILWMAYSADFIDAPSDASVYSPSS
;
A
#
# COMPACT_ATOMS: atom_id res chain seq x y z
N MET A 1 20.64 -5.97 11.32
CA MET A 1 19.16 -5.97 11.21
C MET A 1 18.80 -6.25 9.76
N ASN A 2 17.87 -7.16 9.50
CA ASN A 2 17.39 -7.36 8.13
C ASN A 2 16.68 -6.09 7.64
N PRO A 3 16.88 -5.67 6.38
CA PRO A 3 16.18 -4.52 5.84
C PRO A 3 14.67 -4.80 5.80
N GLN A 4 13.88 -3.81 6.19
CA GLN A 4 12.40 -3.94 6.26
C GLN A 4 11.75 -3.82 4.87
N ILE A 5 12.46 -3.30 3.88
CA ILE A 5 12.15 -3.36 2.46
C ILE A 5 13.33 -3.99 1.76
N LEU A 6 13.08 -5.02 0.98
CA LEU A 6 14.07 -5.63 0.10
C LEU A 6 13.92 -5.03 -1.29
N ILE A 7 15.03 -4.62 -1.87
CA ILE A 7 15.09 -4.05 -3.21
C ILE A 7 16.07 -4.90 -4.01
N GLU A 8 15.60 -5.55 -5.05
CA GLU A 8 16.37 -6.46 -5.88
C GLU A 8 16.23 -6.06 -7.35
N GLN A 9 17.34 -5.92 -8.05
CA GLN A 9 17.35 -5.71 -9.49
C GLN A 9 17.48 -7.07 -10.20
N ASP A 10 16.49 -7.42 -11.00
CA ASP A 10 16.44 -8.66 -11.79
C ASP A 10 16.33 -8.28 -13.28
N GLY A 11 17.47 -8.14 -13.95
CA GLY A 11 17.55 -7.58 -15.28
C GLY A 11 16.98 -6.16 -15.31
N ARG A 12 15.89 -5.96 -16.06
CA ARG A 12 15.17 -4.68 -16.12
C ARG A 12 13.88 -4.67 -15.28
N VAL A 13 13.75 -5.60 -14.33
CA VAL A 13 12.66 -5.66 -13.35
C VAL A 13 13.16 -5.23 -11.98
N LEU A 14 12.55 -4.22 -11.39
CA LEU A 14 12.81 -3.81 -10.02
C LEU A 14 11.83 -4.51 -9.09
N ARG A 15 12.33 -5.40 -8.25
CA ARG A 15 11.52 -6.11 -7.23
C ARG A 15 11.62 -5.39 -5.91
N VAL A 16 10.50 -4.95 -5.38
CA VAL A 16 10.38 -4.29 -4.08
C VAL A 16 9.48 -5.14 -3.19
N LYS A 17 10.02 -5.61 -2.06
CA LYS A 17 9.29 -6.51 -1.17
C LYS A 17 9.21 -5.92 0.24
N PHE A 18 8.01 -5.84 0.79
CA PHE A 18 7.85 -5.61 2.22
C PHE A 18 8.39 -6.81 3.00
N ASN A 19 9.27 -6.56 3.96
CA ASN A 19 9.97 -7.59 4.74
C ASN A 19 10.01 -7.20 6.22
N ARG A 20 8.85 -6.99 6.80
CA ARG A 20 8.75 -6.68 8.21
C ARG A 20 7.94 -7.75 8.93
N THR A 21 8.61 -8.45 9.84
CA THR A 21 8.11 -9.62 10.57
C THR A 21 6.63 -9.58 10.94
N GLN A 22 6.02 -10.73 10.86
CA GLN A 22 4.66 -11.15 11.21
C GLN A 22 3.55 -10.58 10.34
N TYR A 23 3.47 -9.26 10.07
CA TYR A 23 2.27 -8.69 9.43
C TYR A 23 2.57 -7.62 8.40
N ASN A 24 3.82 -7.36 8.07
CA ASN A 24 4.22 -6.31 7.11
C ASN A 24 3.55 -4.94 7.35
N GLY A 25 3.41 -4.58 8.62
CA GLY A 25 3.00 -3.21 8.95
C GLY A 25 4.07 -2.21 8.51
N VAL A 26 3.69 -1.16 7.80
CA VAL A 26 4.61 -0.19 7.20
C VAL A 26 4.85 0.99 8.14
N SER A 27 6.12 1.24 8.46
CA SER A 27 6.55 2.44 9.17
C SER A 27 6.71 3.63 8.21
N ASP A 28 6.78 4.84 8.76
CA ASP A 28 6.97 6.05 7.95
C ASP A 28 8.30 6.02 7.20
N SER A 29 9.35 5.44 7.79
CA SER A 29 10.64 5.25 7.11
C SER A 29 10.54 4.27 5.93
N MET A 30 9.77 3.18 6.07
CA MET A 30 9.52 2.25 4.96
C MET A 30 8.77 2.94 3.82
N ALA A 31 7.75 3.74 4.14
CA ALA A 31 7.01 4.49 3.13
C ALA A 31 7.93 5.47 2.38
N GLY A 32 8.86 6.13 3.08
CA GLY A 32 9.88 6.99 2.47
C GLY A 32 10.79 6.22 1.51
N VAL A 33 11.31 5.07 1.93
CA VAL A 33 12.15 4.20 1.07
C VAL A 33 11.37 3.72 -0.16
N LEU A 34 10.11 3.31 0.01
CA LEU A 34 9.24 2.94 -1.11
C LEU A 34 9.10 4.08 -2.12
N ALA A 35 8.81 5.31 -1.62
CA ALA A 35 8.63 6.48 -2.47
C ALA A 35 9.89 6.79 -3.30
N GLU A 36 11.06 6.83 -2.67
CA GLU A 36 12.33 7.09 -3.36
C GLU A 36 12.66 6.02 -4.38
N THR A 37 12.44 4.74 -4.04
CA THR A 37 12.72 3.60 -4.92
C THR A 37 11.85 3.64 -6.17
N VAL A 38 10.55 3.86 -6.00
CA VAL A 38 9.59 3.89 -7.12
C VAL A 38 9.84 5.08 -8.04
N LEU A 39 10.16 6.28 -7.48
CA LEU A 39 10.45 7.46 -8.28
C LEU A 39 11.66 7.29 -9.20
N LYS A 40 12.68 6.54 -8.76
CA LYS A 40 13.92 6.31 -9.50
C LYS A 40 13.88 5.06 -10.38
N ALA A 41 12.81 4.26 -10.32
CA ALA A 41 12.73 2.98 -11.01
C ALA A 41 13.00 3.08 -12.52
N HIS A 42 12.52 4.14 -13.18
CA HIS A 42 12.67 4.37 -14.61
C HIS A 42 14.14 4.50 -15.07
N GLU A 43 15.07 4.82 -14.18
CA GLU A 43 16.49 4.96 -14.50
C GLU A 43 17.13 3.61 -14.86
N THR A 44 16.65 2.52 -14.29
CA THR A 44 17.27 1.19 -14.40
C THR A 44 16.31 0.07 -14.81
N SER A 45 15.01 0.32 -14.83
CA SER A 45 13.99 -0.73 -14.94
C SER A 45 12.88 -0.36 -15.91
N ASP A 46 12.26 -1.38 -16.50
CA ASP A 46 11.08 -1.24 -17.38
C ASP A 46 9.76 -1.48 -16.60
N CYS A 47 9.84 -2.07 -15.41
CA CYS A 47 8.71 -2.21 -14.51
C CYS A 47 9.16 -2.40 -13.06
N VAL A 48 8.23 -2.15 -12.13
CA VAL A 48 8.36 -2.44 -10.70
C VAL A 48 7.41 -3.58 -10.35
N VAL A 49 7.90 -4.58 -9.62
CA VAL A 49 7.07 -5.63 -8.99
C VAL A 49 7.08 -5.39 -7.49
N LEU A 50 5.92 -5.06 -6.96
CA LEU A 50 5.71 -4.83 -5.53
C LEU A 50 5.04 -6.03 -4.89
N SER A 51 5.67 -6.62 -3.89
CA SER A 51 5.20 -7.82 -3.19
C SER A 51 5.59 -7.78 -1.71
N SER A 52 5.44 -8.90 -1.03
CA SER A 52 5.82 -9.03 0.39
C SER A 52 6.52 -10.35 0.68
N ILE A 53 7.16 -10.44 1.84
CA ILE A 53 7.65 -11.67 2.44
C ILE A 53 6.72 -12.05 3.58
N GLY A 54 6.34 -13.32 3.65
CA GLY A 54 5.43 -13.82 4.70
C GLY A 54 3.98 -13.89 4.25
N PRO A 55 3.04 -14.11 5.19
CA PRO A 55 1.66 -14.45 4.86
C PRO A 55 0.78 -13.27 4.41
N ASP A 56 1.19 -12.04 4.72
CA ASP A 56 0.40 -10.85 4.47
C ASP A 56 1.12 -9.88 3.54
N PHE A 57 0.40 -9.24 2.65
CA PHE A 57 0.96 -8.19 1.82
C PHE A 57 1.33 -6.96 2.67
N CYS A 58 0.37 -6.37 3.35
CA CYS A 58 0.59 -5.24 4.24
C CYS A 58 -0.63 -5.00 5.13
N THR A 59 -0.44 -5.01 6.44
CA THR A 59 -1.53 -4.83 7.41
C THR A 59 -1.73 -3.38 7.87
N GLY A 60 -1.22 -2.44 7.09
CA GLY A 60 -1.45 -1.01 7.33
C GLY A 60 -0.24 -0.27 7.87
N ARG A 61 -0.46 1.01 8.16
CA ARG A 61 0.55 1.86 8.78
C ARG A 61 0.72 1.54 10.25
N ILE A 62 1.95 1.44 10.68
CA ILE A 62 2.29 1.38 12.09
C ILE A 62 2.99 2.67 12.51
N ARG A 63 2.69 3.13 13.71
CA ARG A 63 3.40 4.25 14.33
C ARG A 63 4.64 3.77 15.04
N ASP A 64 5.67 4.58 15.00
CA ASP A 64 6.83 4.37 15.86
C ASP A 64 6.45 4.71 17.30
N ALA A 65 6.52 3.72 18.19
CA ALA A 65 6.21 3.91 19.60
C ALA A 65 7.17 4.90 20.29
N ALA A 66 8.37 5.09 19.73
CA ALA A 66 9.36 6.04 20.25
C ALA A 66 8.98 7.51 19.96
N ASN A 67 8.09 7.75 19.00
CA ASN A 67 7.63 9.08 18.62
C ASN A 67 6.11 9.20 18.78
N PRO A 68 5.60 9.48 19.98
CA PRO A 68 4.19 9.72 20.18
C PRO A 68 3.72 10.92 19.35
N PRO A 69 2.50 10.88 18.78
CA PRO A 69 2.00 11.96 17.95
C PRO A 69 1.92 13.27 18.74
N SER A 70 2.28 14.38 18.09
CA SER A 70 2.04 15.71 18.65
C SER A 70 0.57 15.88 19.04
N PRO A 71 0.26 16.52 20.18
CA PRO A 71 -1.12 16.82 20.56
C PRO A 71 -1.82 17.77 19.58
N GLU A 72 -1.06 18.64 18.91
CA GLU A 72 -1.59 19.58 17.95
C GLU A 72 -1.75 18.97 16.56
N ALA A 73 -2.94 19.08 16.00
CA ALA A 73 -3.28 18.49 14.69
C ALA A 73 -2.37 19.02 13.55
N TYR A 74 -2.06 20.33 13.56
CA TYR A 74 -1.22 20.94 12.54
C TYR A 74 0.25 20.45 12.61
N SER A 75 0.77 20.29 13.83
CA SER A 75 2.13 19.79 14.06
C SER A 75 2.32 18.32 13.66
N ARG A 76 1.22 17.57 13.44
CA ARG A 76 1.26 16.19 12.97
C ARG A 76 1.44 16.06 11.46
N ARG A 77 1.32 17.14 10.71
CA ARG A 77 1.40 17.09 9.24
C ARG A 77 2.66 16.38 8.74
N PRO A 78 3.87 16.67 9.24
CA PRO A 78 5.09 15.98 8.80
C PRO A 78 5.08 14.47 9.06
N GLU A 79 4.31 14.00 10.05
CA GLU A 79 4.16 12.56 10.35
C GLU A 79 3.52 11.77 9.20
N TYR A 80 2.81 12.44 8.29
CA TYR A 80 2.09 11.82 7.17
C TYR A 80 2.78 12.02 5.83
N ASP A 81 3.81 12.87 5.76
CA ASP A 81 4.44 13.24 4.49
C ASP A 81 4.98 12.02 3.74
N ASN A 82 5.64 11.09 4.43
CA ASN A 82 6.17 9.87 3.80
C ASN A 82 5.07 8.98 3.20
N ILE A 83 3.90 8.92 3.87
CA ILE A 83 2.74 8.17 3.37
C ILE A 83 2.22 8.80 2.09
N PHE A 84 1.96 10.13 2.10
CA PHE A 84 1.50 10.83 0.90
C PHE A 84 2.55 10.86 -0.21
N ASN A 85 3.83 10.92 0.13
CA ASN A 85 4.91 10.83 -0.85
C ASN A 85 4.96 9.47 -1.52
N SER A 86 4.70 8.37 -0.80
CA SER A 86 4.60 7.04 -1.41
C SER A 86 3.41 6.93 -2.37
N TYR A 87 2.25 7.52 -2.04
CA TYR A 87 1.11 7.57 -2.95
C TYR A 87 1.41 8.38 -4.21
N LYS A 88 2.04 9.56 -4.05
CA LYS A 88 2.48 10.38 -5.19
C LYS A 88 3.49 9.65 -6.06
N ALA A 89 4.46 8.98 -5.45
CA ALA A 89 5.49 8.24 -6.17
C ALA A 89 4.88 7.14 -7.05
N LEU A 90 3.94 6.36 -6.52
CA LEU A 90 3.22 5.34 -7.29
C LEU A 90 2.40 5.94 -8.43
N ARG A 91 1.67 7.04 -8.18
CA ARG A 91 0.87 7.73 -9.21
C ARG A 91 1.73 8.37 -10.32
N SER A 92 2.96 8.76 -10.02
CA SER A 92 3.87 9.44 -10.95
C SER A 92 5.00 8.54 -11.45
N CYS A 93 4.97 7.25 -11.12
CA CYS A 93 5.95 6.29 -11.62
C CYS A 93 5.93 6.27 -13.14
N GLN A 94 7.11 6.33 -13.75
CA GLN A 94 7.24 6.40 -15.20
C GLN A 94 7.34 5.02 -15.87
N VAL A 95 7.32 3.96 -15.06
CA VAL A 95 7.26 2.57 -15.52
C VAL A 95 6.10 1.87 -14.83
N PRO A 96 5.50 0.83 -15.44
CA PRO A 96 4.40 0.11 -14.82
C PRO A 96 4.75 -0.46 -13.44
N VAL A 97 3.84 -0.32 -12.49
CA VAL A 97 3.92 -0.92 -11.16
C VAL A 97 2.95 -2.09 -11.07
N ILE A 98 3.47 -3.27 -10.81
CA ILE A 98 2.72 -4.52 -10.72
C ILE A 98 2.67 -4.95 -9.26
N GLY A 99 1.49 -5.06 -8.68
CA GLY A 99 1.28 -5.56 -7.33
C GLY A 99 1.05 -7.08 -7.34
N VAL A 100 1.74 -7.80 -6.45
CA VAL A 100 1.48 -9.22 -6.15
C VAL A 100 1.02 -9.29 -4.70
N ILE A 101 -0.29 -9.53 -4.53
CA ILE A 101 -0.99 -9.38 -3.26
C ILE A 101 -1.35 -10.75 -2.71
N GLU A 102 -0.81 -11.10 -1.55
CA GLU A 102 -1.11 -12.34 -0.84
C GLU A 102 -1.57 -12.01 0.59
N GLY A 103 -2.55 -12.76 1.10
CA GLY A 103 -3.08 -12.62 2.44
C GLY A 103 -3.70 -11.23 2.70
N ARG A 104 -3.51 -10.69 3.90
CA ARG A 104 -4.16 -9.44 4.30
C ARG A 104 -3.54 -8.20 3.67
N CYS A 105 -4.44 -7.35 3.16
CA CYS A 105 -4.12 -6.07 2.56
C CYS A 105 -5.01 -5.01 3.22
N MET A 106 -4.48 -4.22 4.15
CA MET A 106 -5.28 -3.37 5.05
C MET A 106 -4.79 -1.92 5.02
N GLY A 107 -5.72 -0.98 5.07
CA GLY A 107 -5.43 0.43 5.19
C GLY A 107 -4.40 0.94 4.17
N PHE A 108 -3.20 1.30 4.62
CA PHE A 108 -2.09 1.66 3.74
C PHE A 108 -1.81 0.59 2.67
N GLY A 109 -1.90 -0.70 3.02
CA GLY A 109 -1.74 -1.81 2.07
C GLY A 109 -2.78 -1.75 0.95
N THR A 110 -4.06 -1.59 1.30
CA THR A 110 -5.16 -1.42 0.33
C THR A 110 -4.92 -0.21 -0.58
N ALA A 111 -4.44 0.90 -0.01
CA ALA A 111 -4.08 2.08 -0.79
C ALA A 111 -2.97 1.78 -1.81
N ILE A 112 -1.88 1.15 -1.39
CA ILE A 112 -0.75 0.80 -2.25
C ILE A 112 -1.17 -0.19 -3.35
N ALA A 113 -1.92 -1.23 -3.00
CA ALA A 113 -2.43 -2.20 -3.97
C ALA A 113 -3.31 -1.55 -5.04
N SER A 114 -4.17 -0.60 -4.65
CA SER A 114 -5.03 0.14 -5.60
C SER A 114 -4.24 1.11 -6.49
N LEU A 115 -3.08 1.56 -6.05
CA LEU A 115 -2.22 2.48 -6.80
C LEU A 115 -1.27 1.77 -7.79
N CYS A 116 -1.13 0.45 -7.69
CA CYS A 116 -0.47 -0.33 -8.74
C CYS A 116 -1.26 -0.21 -10.06
N ASP A 117 -0.54 -0.24 -11.19
CA ASP A 117 -1.18 -0.20 -12.51
C ASP A 117 -1.92 -1.52 -12.80
N VAL A 118 -1.35 -2.63 -12.33
CA VAL A 118 -1.96 -3.97 -12.37
C VAL A 118 -1.73 -4.64 -11.02
N SER A 119 -2.76 -5.27 -10.46
CA SER A 119 -2.64 -6.06 -9.24
C SER A 119 -3.11 -7.48 -9.47
N PHE A 120 -2.25 -8.44 -9.13
CA PHE A 120 -2.57 -9.85 -9.05
C PHE A 120 -2.80 -10.21 -7.59
N ALA A 121 -4.00 -10.59 -7.24
CA ALA A 121 -4.36 -11.02 -5.90
C ALA A 121 -4.54 -12.54 -5.88
N SER A 122 -4.00 -13.19 -4.85
CA SER A 122 -4.29 -14.60 -4.62
C SER A 122 -5.76 -14.78 -4.18
N ASP A 123 -6.29 -15.99 -4.30
CA ASP A 123 -7.62 -16.35 -3.79
C ASP A 123 -7.76 -16.22 -2.26
N GLN A 124 -6.64 -16.14 -1.55
CA GLN A 124 -6.58 -15.91 -0.11
C GLN A 124 -6.39 -14.43 0.24
N ALA A 125 -6.28 -13.55 -0.75
CA ALA A 125 -6.08 -12.12 -0.48
C ALA A 125 -7.38 -11.49 0.01
N THR A 126 -7.25 -10.67 1.06
CA THR A 126 -8.38 -9.94 1.66
C THR A 126 -8.03 -8.47 1.79
N PHE A 127 -9.01 -7.61 1.53
CA PHE A 127 -8.84 -6.15 1.53
C PHE A 127 -9.73 -5.50 2.57
N ASN A 128 -9.22 -4.47 3.24
CA ASN A 128 -9.94 -3.78 4.30
C ASN A 128 -9.49 -2.32 4.45
N ILE A 129 -10.41 -1.46 4.93
CA ILE A 129 -10.14 -0.07 5.34
C ILE A 129 -10.56 0.05 6.81
N PRO A 130 -9.70 -0.33 7.78
CA PRO A 130 -10.09 -0.57 9.18
C PRO A 130 -10.15 0.70 10.03
N GLU A 131 -9.85 1.87 9.50
CA GLU A 131 -9.62 3.11 10.25
C GLU A 131 -10.80 3.48 11.16
N ILE A 132 -12.04 3.28 10.70
CA ILE A 132 -13.22 3.65 11.48
C ILE A 132 -13.39 2.77 12.75
N ALA A 133 -12.95 1.53 12.71
CA ALA A 133 -12.95 0.65 13.88
C ALA A 133 -12.00 1.16 14.99
N HIS A 134 -11.05 2.03 14.61
CA HIS A 134 -10.12 2.69 15.52
C HIS A 134 -10.49 4.16 15.81
N ASN A 135 -11.72 4.58 15.48
CA ASN A 135 -12.19 5.96 15.59
C ASN A 135 -11.32 6.97 14.78
N VAL A 136 -10.79 6.55 13.66
CA VAL A 136 -10.00 7.37 12.76
C VAL A 136 -10.72 7.51 11.42
N MET A 137 -10.79 8.73 10.90
CA MET A 137 -11.32 8.96 9.56
C MET A 137 -10.33 8.41 8.52
N PRO A 138 -10.77 7.61 7.54
CA PRO A 138 -9.90 6.97 6.54
C PRO A 138 -9.41 7.94 5.44
N THR A 139 -9.19 9.22 5.76
CA THR A 139 -8.91 10.27 4.78
C THR A 139 -7.67 10.02 3.94
N MET A 140 -6.62 9.44 4.53
CA MET A 140 -5.39 9.11 3.80
C MET A 140 -5.63 7.99 2.79
N VAL A 141 -6.22 6.88 3.22
CA VAL A 141 -6.53 5.75 2.33
C VAL A 141 -7.50 6.20 1.24
N MET A 142 -8.55 6.94 1.62
CA MET A 142 -9.54 7.47 0.67
C MET A 142 -8.89 8.32 -0.43
N SER A 143 -7.87 9.12 -0.11
CA SER A 143 -7.14 9.91 -1.11
C SER A 143 -6.40 9.07 -2.16
N ALA A 144 -6.11 7.81 -1.85
CA ALA A 144 -5.46 6.88 -2.77
C ALA A 144 -6.47 6.09 -3.61
N VAL A 145 -7.59 5.66 -2.99
CA VAL A 145 -8.48 4.65 -3.60
C VAL A 145 -9.68 5.23 -4.36
N TYR A 146 -10.08 6.49 -4.11
CA TYR A 146 -11.37 7.03 -4.57
C TYR A 146 -11.52 7.07 -6.11
N ASP A 147 -10.43 7.19 -6.84
CA ASP A 147 -10.37 7.20 -8.30
C ASP A 147 -9.84 5.89 -8.91
N ARG A 148 -9.61 4.87 -8.08
CA ARG A 148 -9.01 3.60 -8.47
C ARG A 148 -9.91 2.40 -8.23
N MET A 149 -10.88 2.50 -7.35
CA MET A 149 -11.76 1.42 -6.95
C MET A 149 -13.23 1.79 -7.12
N ASN A 150 -14.08 0.78 -7.21
CA ASN A 150 -15.53 0.99 -7.23
C ASN A 150 -16.00 1.71 -5.95
N ARG A 151 -16.78 2.76 -6.11
CA ARG A 151 -17.28 3.59 -5.01
C ARG A 151 -18.01 2.79 -3.93
N ASN A 152 -18.84 1.82 -4.32
CA ASN A 152 -19.61 1.04 -3.34
C ASN A 152 -18.68 0.12 -2.53
N ALA A 153 -17.65 -0.47 -3.15
CA ALA A 153 -16.66 -1.28 -2.45
C ALA A 153 -15.86 -0.44 -1.44
N ILE A 154 -15.44 0.78 -1.83
CA ILE A 154 -14.73 1.70 -0.93
C ILE A 154 -15.61 2.06 0.27
N LEU A 155 -16.86 2.45 0.03
CA LEU A 155 -17.79 2.85 1.10
C LEU A 155 -18.11 1.67 2.02
N TRP A 156 -18.28 0.48 1.45
CA TRP A 156 -18.47 -0.73 2.26
C TRP A 156 -17.31 -0.94 3.22
N MET A 157 -16.08 -1.03 2.71
CA MET A 157 -14.88 -1.22 3.54
C MET A 157 -14.71 -0.08 4.57
N ALA A 158 -14.96 1.17 4.18
CA ALA A 158 -14.76 2.32 5.04
C ALA A 158 -15.80 2.43 6.17
N TYR A 159 -17.05 2.02 5.93
CA TYR A 159 -18.11 2.12 6.94
C TYR A 159 -18.26 0.86 7.78
N SER A 160 -18.09 -0.33 7.20
CA SER A 160 -18.20 -1.60 7.93
C SER A 160 -16.89 -1.95 8.64
N ALA A 161 -15.76 -1.50 8.13
CA ALA A 161 -14.42 -2.01 8.48
C ALA A 161 -14.28 -3.52 8.26
N ASP A 162 -15.16 -4.12 7.46
CA ASP A 162 -15.12 -5.53 7.11
C ASP A 162 -14.16 -5.80 5.94
N PHE A 163 -13.76 -7.04 5.81
CA PHE A 163 -12.92 -7.49 4.70
C PHE A 163 -13.76 -7.75 3.45
N ILE A 164 -13.13 -7.51 2.31
CA ILE A 164 -13.58 -7.97 1.00
C ILE A 164 -12.56 -8.99 0.51
N ASP A 165 -13.03 -10.17 0.13
CA ASP A 165 -12.20 -11.21 -0.47
C ASP A 165 -11.86 -10.86 -1.91
N ALA A 166 -10.69 -11.32 -2.38
CA ALA A 166 -10.39 -11.29 -3.80
C ALA A 166 -11.37 -12.26 -4.53
N PRO A 167 -11.91 -11.87 -5.70
CA PRO A 167 -12.76 -12.77 -6.46
C PRO A 167 -11.97 -14.03 -6.86
N SER A 168 -12.60 -15.20 -6.69
CA SER A 168 -11.99 -16.50 -7.03
C SER A 168 -11.77 -16.71 -8.52
N ASP A 169 -12.42 -15.91 -9.37
CA ASP A 169 -12.21 -15.89 -10.81
C ASP A 169 -11.25 -14.77 -11.15
N ALA A 170 -10.20 -15.07 -11.90
CA ALA A 170 -9.17 -14.13 -12.35
C ALA A 170 -9.75 -13.01 -13.23
N SER A 171 -10.63 -12.20 -12.68
CA SER A 171 -11.07 -10.97 -13.31
C SER A 171 -10.00 -9.91 -13.04
N VAL A 172 -9.27 -9.56 -14.08
CA VAL A 172 -8.45 -8.34 -14.09
C VAL A 172 -9.35 -7.22 -13.61
N TYR A 173 -9.02 -6.61 -12.48
CA TYR A 173 -9.73 -5.43 -11.99
C TYR A 173 -9.42 -4.29 -12.96
N SER A 174 -10.28 -4.13 -13.95
CA SER A 174 -10.25 -3.01 -14.87
C SER A 174 -11.01 -1.86 -14.21
N PRO A 175 -10.43 -0.68 -14.02
CA PRO A 175 -11.20 0.46 -13.59
C PRO A 175 -12.30 0.69 -14.63
N SER A 176 -13.54 0.69 -14.16
CA SER A 176 -14.70 0.99 -15.01
C SER A 176 -14.52 2.39 -15.61
N SER A 177 -14.48 2.43 -16.93
CA SER A 177 -14.65 3.63 -17.76
C SER A 177 -15.89 4.46 -17.36
#